data_1320eba66f2041a44519ed39f663ed9f
#
_entry.id   1320eba66f2041a44519ed39f663ed9f
#
_cell.length_a   1.000
_cell.length_b   1.000
_cell.length_c   1.000
_cell.angle_alpha   90.00
_cell.angle_beta   90.00
_cell.angle_gamma   90.00
#
_symmetry.space_group_name_H-M   'P 1'
#
loop_
_entity.id
_entity.type
_entity.pdbx_description
1 polymer ?
#
loop_
_entity_poly.entity_id
_entity_poly.type
_entity_poly.pdbx_seq_one_letter_code
_entity_poly.pdbx_strand_id
1 'polypeptide(L)'
;MKKIQIDDCIVHGKIKKHLEIKDSILSEISKTSDGDLKQKDSFYTDSISKLDWNKSADIERPWLKIFLSVFLENLQEAITSIGYAKAVIKNVWYQQYLEGDTHGWHIHGEHYTGVYYLEFPEGCSQTEIVSPYNFKVEKINVVEGDFIIFPAHCIHRGLPNIKKRKTIISYNFSIDATPIEGGNLLDLDRIKKVNPNIWHSKN
;
A
#
# COMPACT_ATOMS: atom_id res chain seq x y z
N MET A 1 -17.49 23.62 19.75
CA MET A 1 -16.49 23.12 18.79
C MET A 1 -17.18 22.91 17.44
N LYS A 2 -16.65 23.45 16.32
CA LYS A 2 -17.24 23.27 14.98
C LYS A 2 -16.40 22.23 14.22
N LYS A 3 -17.04 21.16 13.74
CA LYS A 3 -16.39 20.17 12.85
C LYS A 3 -16.49 20.68 11.40
N ILE A 4 -15.36 20.72 10.70
CA ILE A 4 -15.31 20.97 9.26
C ILE A 4 -14.87 19.66 8.62
N GLN A 5 -15.62 19.18 7.64
CA GLN A 5 -15.29 18.00 6.88
C GLN A 5 -14.39 18.42 5.71
N ILE A 6 -13.32 17.66 5.52
CA ILE A 6 -12.45 17.74 4.34
C ILE A 6 -12.48 16.35 3.72
N ASP A 7 -12.82 16.25 2.44
CA ASP A 7 -12.90 14.97 1.75
C ASP A 7 -11.50 14.48 1.41
N ASP A 8 -11.32 13.18 1.52
CA ASP A 8 -10.13 12.46 1.09
C ASP A 8 -10.55 11.38 0.08
N CYS A 9 -9.60 10.78 -0.63
CA CYS A 9 -9.90 9.85 -1.69
C CYS A 9 -9.08 8.55 -1.59
N ILE A 10 -9.61 7.50 -2.22
CA ILE A 10 -8.91 6.27 -2.50
C ILE A 10 -8.51 6.32 -3.97
N VAL A 11 -7.22 6.18 -4.26
CA VAL A 11 -6.75 6.00 -5.63
C VAL A 11 -6.82 4.52 -5.97
N HIS A 12 -7.45 4.22 -7.10
CA HIS A 12 -7.52 2.88 -7.67
C HIS A 12 -6.88 2.90 -9.06
N GLY A 13 -5.90 2.07 -9.28
CA GLY A 13 -5.18 1.97 -10.53
C GLY A 13 -4.84 0.53 -10.90
N LYS A 14 -4.25 0.35 -12.06
CA LYS A 14 -3.81 -0.95 -12.58
C LYS A 14 -2.37 -0.90 -13.03
N ILE A 15 -1.57 -1.88 -12.63
CA ILE A 15 -0.19 -2.03 -13.14
C ILE A 15 -0.23 -2.59 -14.55
N LYS A 16 0.11 -1.76 -15.53
CA LYS A 16 0.04 -2.09 -16.97
C LYS A 16 0.87 -3.34 -17.32
N LYS A 17 2.03 -3.51 -16.66
CA LYS A 17 2.97 -4.63 -16.86
C LYS A 17 2.76 -5.80 -15.91
N HIS A 18 1.56 -5.91 -15.31
CA HIS A 18 1.27 -6.95 -14.31
C HIS A 18 1.64 -8.36 -14.79
N LEU A 19 1.20 -8.75 -15.98
CA LEU A 19 1.44 -10.09 -16.53
C LEU A 19 2.91 -10.38 -16.81
N GLU A 20 3.71 -9.35 -17.06
CA GLU A 20 5.15 -9.50 -17.32
C GLU A 20 5.95 -9.80 -16.04
N ILE A 21 5.48 -9.31 -14.88
CA ILE A 21 6.23 -9.38 -13.62
C ILE A 21 5.67 -10.39 -12.63
N LYS A 22 4.39 -10.76 -12.73
CA LYS A 22 3.68 -11.59 -11.75
C LYS A 22 4.44 -12.87 -11.41
N ASP A 23 4.71 -13.70 -12.42
CA ASP A 23 5.30 -15.02 -12.22
C ASP A 23 6.73 -14.91 -11.69
N SER A 24 7.47 -13.91 -12.13
CA SER A 24 8.83 -13.66 -11.63
C SER A 24 8.84 -13.26 -10.16
N ILE A 25 7.91 -12.38 -9.74
CA ILE A 25 7.75 -12.00 -8.33
C ILE A 25 7.33 -13.21 -7.49
N LEU A 26 6.32 -13.96 -7.92
CA LEU A 26 5.86 -15.16 -7.20
C LEU A 26 6.95 -16.21 -7.08
N SER A 27 7.77 -16.40 -8.11
CA SER A 27 8.94 -17.29 -8.08
C SER A 27 9.96 -16.86 -7.03
N GLU A 28 10.29 -15.58 -6.96
CA GLU A 28 11.22 -15.08 -5.93
C GLU A 28 10.62 -15.17 -4.50
N ILE A 29 9.34 -14.86 -4.33
CA ILE A 29 8.64 -15.04 -3.05
C ILE A 29 8.66 -16.51 -2.61
N SER A 30 8.52 -17.46 -3.55
CA SER A 30 8.54 -18.89 -3.22
C SER A 30 9.87 -19.37 -2.64
N LYS A 31 10.98 -18.71 -2.98
CA LYS A 31 12.33 -19.02 -2.49
C LYS A 31 12.61 -18.46 -1.08
N THR A 32 11.76 -17.55 -0.59
CA THR A 32 11.97 -16.98 0.74
C THR A 32 11.56 -17.97 1.83
N SER A 33 12.33 -18.01 2.92
CA SER A 33 12.05 -18.82 4.11
C SER A 33 11.24 -18.08 5.17
N ASP A 34 10.67 -16.92 4.81
CA ASP A 34 9.95 -16.07 5.75
C ASP A 34 8.70 -16.82 6.24
N GLY A 35 8.73 -17.13 7.53
CA GLY A 35 7.84 -18.08 8.14
C GLY A 35 6.40 -17.57 8.31
N ASP A 36 5.53 -18.50 8.62
CA ASP A 36 4.16 -18.25 9.01
C ASP A 36 4.10 -17.27 10.18
N LEU A 37 3.33 -16.21 10.07
CA LEU A 37 2.89 -15.45 11.24
C LEU A 37 1.82 -16.26 11.98
N LYS A 38 2.26 -17.26 12.74
CA LYS A 38 1.39 -17.95 13.72
C LYS A 38 1.31 -17.22 15.06
N GLN A 39 1.60 -15.93 15.11
CA GLN A 39 1.32 -15.13 16.28
C GLN A 39 -0.18 -14.87 16.36
N LYS A 40 -0.84 -15.64 17.18
CA LYS A 40 -2.12 -15.22 17.78
C LYS A 40 -1.80 -14.07 18.73
N ASP A 41 -1.66 -12.88 18.22
CA ASP A 41 -1.75 -11.72 19.06
C ASP A 41 -3.19 -11.64 19.59
N SER A 42 -3.33 -11.53 20.91
CA SER A 42 -4.64 -11.47 21.56
C SER A 42 -5.43 -10.23 21.20
N PHE A 43 -4.82 -9.25 20.53
CA PHE A 43 -5.44 -8.00 20.07
C PHE A 43 -5.76 -7.97 18.57
N TYR A 44 -5.05 -8.77 17.77
CA TYR A 44 -5.22 -8.82 16.31
C TYR A 44 -5.56 -10.24 15.88
N THR A 45 -6.64 -10.39 15.15
CA THR A 45 -7.03 -11.67 14.55
C THR A 45 -6.26 -11.89 13.25
N ASP A 46 -4.93 -11.85 13.32
CA ASP A 46 -4.08 -12.05 12.18
C ASP A 46 -3.76 -13.53 12.00
N SER A 47 -4.01 -14.01 10.81
CA SER A 47 -3.57 -15.31 10.34
C SER A 47 -3.11 -15.11 8.90
N ILE A 48 -1.80 -14.97 8.70
CA ILE A 48 -1.19 -14.76 7.39
C ILE A 48 -0.18 -15.89 7.20
N SER A 49 -0.41 -16.74 6.21
CA SER A 49 0.39 -17.95 6.01
C SER A 49 1.84 -17.65 5.64
N LYS A 50 2.11 -16.57 4.91
CA LYS A 50 3.47 -16.14 4.60
C LYS A 50 3.58 -14.63 4.52
N LEU A 51 4.59 -14.07 5.17
CA LEU A 51 4.78 -12.62 5.32
C LEU A 51 6.26 -12.29 5.50
N ASP A 52 6.72 -11.17 4.92
CA ASP A 52 8.08 -10.66 5.12
C ASP A 52 8.14 -9.26 5.75
N TRP A 53 7.18 -8.94 6.61
CA TRP A 53 7.10 -7.64 7.30
C TRP A 53 8.40 -7.26 8.03
N ASN A 54 9.08 -8.22 8.65
CA ASN A 54 10.34 -8.01 9.37
C ASN A 54 11.47 -7.50 8.48
N LYS A 55 11.33 -7.63 7.14
CA LYS A 55 12.26 -7.13 6.12
C LYS A 55 11.69 -5.96 5.32
N SER A 56 10.59 -5.35 5.77
CA SER A 56 9.82 -4.38 4.97
C SER A 56 10.61 -3.14 4.53
N ALA A 57 11.70 -2.79 5.23
CA ALA A 57 12.61 -1.71 4.88
C ALA A 57 13.80 -2.15 4.00
N ASP A 58 14.04 -3.46 3.82
CA ASP A 58 15.14 -3.98 3.00
C ASP A 58 14.77 -3.92 1.52
N ILE A 59 15.41 -3.02 0.78
CA ILE A 59 15.18 -2.81 -0.66
C ILE A 59 15.93 -3.81 -1.56
N GLU A 60 16.84 -4.62 -1.00
CA GLU A 60 17.68 -5.53 -1.76
C GLU A 60 16.99 -6.87 -2.11
N ARG A 61 15.80 -7.11 -1.56
CA ARG A 61 15.03 -8.33 -1.83
C ARG A 61 14.75 -8.51 -3.34
N PRO A 62 15.05 -9.67 -3.93
CA PRO A 62 14.93 -9.87 -5.38
C PRO A 62 13.52 -9.61 -5.91
N TRP A 63 12.48 -10.09 -5.24
CA TRP A 63 11.09 -9.86 -5.64
C TRP A 63 10.71 -8.37 -5.61
N LEU A 64 11.25 -7.62 -4.62
CA LEU A 64 10.97 -6.20 -4.47
C LEU A 64 11.60 -5.37 -5.59
N LYS A 65 12.83 -5.72 -6.03
CA LYS A 65 13.47 -5.04 -7.16
C LYS A 65 12.64 -5.17 -8.44
N ILE A 66 12.06 -6.35 -8.69
CA ILE A 66 11.18 -6.57 -9.84
C ILE A 66 9.92 -5.70 -9.69
N PHE A 67 9.28 -5.71 -8.53
CA PHE A 67 8.09 -4.91 -8.27
C PHE A 67 8.37 -3.41 -8.45
N LEU A 68 9.39 -2.87 -7.80
CA LEU A 68 9.70 -1.44 -7.86
C LEU A 68 10.03 -0.96 -9.26
N SER A 69 10.62 -1.81 -10.12
CA SER A 69 10.96 -1.43 -11.51
C SER A 69 9.75 -1.01 -12.35
N VAL A 70 8.55 -1.42 -11.98
CA VAL A 70 7.30 -1.06 -12.67
C VAL A 70 6.35 -0.25 -11.79
N PHE A 71 6.44 -0.38 -10.47
CA PHE A 71 5.51 0.26 -9.55
C PHE A 71 5.77 1.74 -9.37
N LEU A 72 7.03 2.19 -9.38
CA LEU A 72 7.37 3.59 -9.08
C LEU A 72 6.72 4.59 -10.04
N GLU A 73 6.60 4.27 -11.32
CA GLU A 73 5.90 5.11 -12.29
C GLU A 73 4.40 5.21 -11.98
N ASN A 74 3.76 4.07 -11.67
CA ASN A 74 2.34 4.03 -11.30
C ASN A 74 2.10 4.77 -9.96
N LEU A 75 3.01 4.65 -8.99
CA LEU A 75 2.94 5.40 -7.75
C LEU A 75 3.04 6.91 -8.02
N GLN A 76 3.96 7.36 -8.87
CA GLN A 76 4.11 8.77 -9.22
C GLN A 76 2.84 9.32 -9.87
N GLU A 77 2.24 8.58 -10.81
CA GLU A 77 0.94 8.97 -11.41
C GLU A 77 -0.15 9.08 -10.33
N ALA A 78 -0.22 8.10 -9.43
CA ALA A 78 -1.23 8.06 -8.37
C ALA A 78 -1.09 9.24 -7.40
N ILE A 79 0.10 9.53 -6.89
CA ILE A 79 0.30 10.64 -5.95
C ILE A 79 0.08 12.00 -6.61
N THR A 80 0.39 12.13 -7.90
CA THR A 80 0.12 13.35 -8.66
C THR A 80 -1.39 13.57 -8.81
N SER A 81 -2.16 12.50 -9.01
CA SER A 81 -3.63 12.58 -9.14
C SER A 81 -4.34 13.08 -7.87
N ILE A 82 -3.71 12.94 -6.70
CA ILE A 82 -4.20 13.44 -5.41
C ILE A 82 -3.51 14.73 -4.96
N GLY A 83 -2.79 15.39 -5.87
CA GLY A 83 -2.27 16.72 -5.64
C GLY A 83 -0.88 16.82 -5.02
N TYR A 84 -0.10 15.73 -5.02
CA TYR A 84 1.26 15.73 -4.45
C TYR A 84 2.34 15.52 -5.51
N ALA A 85 3.46 16.20 -5.35
CA ALA A 85 4.56 16.15 -6.30
C ALA A 85 5.46 14.92 -6.11
N LYS A 86 5.58 14.40 -4.88
CA LYS A 86 6.56 13.37 -4.54
C LYS A 86 6.11 12.51 -3.37
N ALA A 87 6.46 11.22 -3.44
CA ALA A 87 6.35 10.28 -2.34
C ALA A 87 7.70 9.65 -2.01
N VAL A 88 7.84 9.23 -0.75
CA VAL A 88 8.98 8.45 -0.26
C VAL A 88 8.45 7.14 0.32
N ILE A 89 8.75 6.03 -0.34
CA ILE A 89 8.38 4.70 0.15
C ILE A 89 9.18 4.43 1.43
N LYS A 90 8.49 3.96 2.47
CA LYS A 90 9.06 3.63 3.78
C LYS A 90 9.17 2.12 3.98
N ASN A 91 8.10 1.40 3.67
CA ASN A 91 8.01 -0.03 3.86
C ASN A 91 7.31 -0.66 2.66
N VAL A 92 7.75 -1.84 2.27
CA VAL A 92 7.06 -2.70 1.30
C VAL A 92 7.16 -4.13 1.78
N TRP A 93 6.08 -4.88 1.75
CA TRP A 93 6.08 -6.29 2.14
C TRP A 93 5.03 -7.06 1.36
N TYR A 94 5.24 -8.37 1.19
CA TYR A 94 4.20 -9.23 0.66
C TYR A 94 3.45 -9.96 1.78
N GLN A 95 2.25 -10.38 1.45
CA GLN A 95 1.38 -11.21 2.28
C GLN A 95 0.74 -12.29 1.41
N GLN A 96 0.89 -13.55 1.80
CA GLN A 96 0.19 -14.67 1.16
C GLN A 96 -0.84 -15.24 2.14
N TYR A 97 -2.06 -15.34 1.66
CA TYR A 97 -3.21 -15.85 2.39
C TYR A 97 -3.65 -17.19 1.79
N LEU A 98 -3.78 -18.17 2.64
CA LEU A 98 -4.44 -19.43 2.34
C LEU A 98 -5.89 -19.40 2.84
N GLU A 99 -6.61 -20.55 2.79
CA GLU A 99 -7.99 -20.65 3.24
C GLU A 99 -8.13 -20.27 4.71
N GLY A 100 -9.04 -19.35 5.00
CA GLY A 100 -9.32 -18.87 6.34
C GLY A 100 -8.37 -17.79 6.86
N ASP A 101 -7.24 -17.56 6.19
CA ASP A 101 -6.30 -16.50 6.59
C ASP A 101 -6.95 -15.12 6.51
N THR A 102 -6.63 -14.27 7.47
CA THR A 102 -7.21 -12.95 7.65
C THR A 102 -6.18 -11.95 8.20
N HIS A 103 -6.44 -10.68 8.00
CA HIS A 103 -5.72 -9.59 8.65
C HIS A 103 -6.75 -8.67 9.31
N GLY A 104 -6.69 -8.54 10.63
CA GLY A 104 -7.69 -7.81 11.41
C GLY A 104 -7.73 -6.32 11.12
N TRP A 105 -8.63 -5.61 11.81
CA TRP A 105 -8.75 -4.16 11.71
C TRP A 105 -7.49 -3.47 12.24
N HIS A 106 -6.85 -2.63 11.40
CA HIS A 106 -5.63 -1.91 11.74
C HIS A 106 -5.50 -0.59 10.96
N ILE A 107 -4.47 0.19 11.30
CA ILE A 107 -4.03 1.41 10.63
C ILE A 107 -2.51 1.40 10.49
N HIS A 108 -1.95 2.35 9.74
CA HIS A 108 -0.51 2.55 9.61
C HIS A 108 -0.08 3.94 10.10
N GLY A 109 1.21 4.12 10.36
CA GLY A 109 1.76 5.37 10.90
C GLY A 109 2.24 6.38 9.87
N GLU A 110 2.34 6.00 8.59
CA GLU A 110 2.77 6.85 7.49
C GLU A 110 1.62 7.74 7.01
N HIS A 111 1.83 8.53 5.94
CA HIS A 111 0.76 9.37 5.40
C HIS A 111 -0.24 8.54 4.58
N TYR A 112 0.25 7.64 3.75
CA TYR A 112 -0.53 6.76 2.90
C TYR A 112 -0.06 5.32 3.00
N THR A 113 -0.99 4.42 2.78
CA THR A 113 -0.75 2.99 2.59
C THR A 113 -1.41 2.52 1.31
N GLY A 114 -1.00 1.37 0.81
CA GLY A 114 -1.64 0.79 -0.35
C GLY A 114 -1.42 -0.70 -0.46
N VAL A 115 -2.20 -1.29 -1.35
CA VAL A 115 -2.21 -2.72 -1.63
C VAL A 115 -2.20 -2.93 -3.14
N TYR A 116 -1.26 -3.74 -3.63
CA TYR A 116 -1.24 -4.27 -4.98
C TYR A 116 -1.64 -5.74 -4.97
N TYR A 117 -2.61 -6.10 -5.79
CA TYR A 117 -3.18 -7.45 -5.87
C TYR A 117 -2.41 -8.28 -6.91
N LEU A 118 -1.28 -8.84 -6.47
CA LEU A 118 -0.34 -9.58 -7.33
C LEU A 118 -0.94 -10.90 -7.82
N GLU A 119 -1.58 -11.67 -6.94
CA GLU A 119 -2.31 -12.89 -7.24
C GLU A 119 -3.66 -12.81 -6.54
N PHE A 120 -4.71 -12.66 -7.33
CA PHE A 120 -6.04 -12.39 -6.80
C PHE A 120 -7.11 -13.17 -7.58
N PRO A 121 -7.18 -14.50 -7.40
CA PRO A 121 -8.16 -15.32 -8.07
C PRO A 121 -9.60 -14.89 -7.78
N GLU A 122 -10.48 -15.11 -8.74
CA GLU A 122 -11.91 -14.84 -8.59
C GLU A 122 -12.48 -15.45 -7.30
N GLY A 123 -13.24 -14.64 -6.57
CA GLY A 123 -13.86 -15.00 -5.30
C GLY A 123 -12.99 -14.73 -4.07
N CYS A 124 -11.72 -14.33 -4.21
CA CYS A 124 -10.90 -13.90 -3.08
C CYS A 124 -11.49 -12.67 -2.39
N SER A 125 -11.29 -12.61 -1.08
CA SER A 125 -11.85 -11.53 -0.25
C SER A 125 -11.18 -10.20 -0.53
N GLN A 126 -12.01 -9.18 -0.75
CA GLN A 126 -11.60 -7.79 -0.96
C GLN A 126 -11.07 -7.16 0.34
N THR A 127 -10.31 -6.08 0.19
CA THR A 127 -9.97 -5.20 1.31
C THR A 127 -11.20 -4.40 1.72
N GLU A 128 -11.49 -4.35 3.01
CA GLU A 128 -12.51 -3.48 3.59
C GLU A 128 -11.85 -2.28 4.24
N ILE A 129 -12.42 -1.09 4.01
CA ILE A 129 -11.93 0.18 4.54
C ILE A 129 -13.10 0.86 5.24
N VAL A 130 -12.89 1.39 6.44
CA VAL A 130 -13.87 2.21 7.14
C VAL A 130 -13.70 3.66 6.71
N SER A 131 -14.75 4.23 6.15
CA SER A 131 -14.76 5.65 5.83
C SER A 131 -14.62 6.50 7.11
N PRO A 132 -13.62 7.39 7.20
CA PRO A 132 -13.41 8.21 8.39
C PRO A 132 -14.52 9.28 8.58
N TYR A 133 -15.35 9.48 7.56
CA TYR A 133 -16.40 10.51 7.57
C TYR A 133 -17.75 10.01 8.10
N ASN A 134 -18.15 8.82 7.68
CA ASN A 134 -19.47 8.27 7.99
C ASN A 134 -19.42 6.93 8.73
N PHE A 135 -18.21 6.41 8.98
CA PHE A 135 -17.94 5.12 9.64
C PHE A 135 -18.57 3.91 8.94
N LYS A 136 -18.92 4.03 7.67
CA LYS A 136 -19.37 2.90 6.87
C LYS A 136 -18.18 2.09 6.40
N VAL A 137 -18.40 0.78 6.32
CA VAL A 137 -17.44 -0.15 5.72
C VAL A 137 -17.65 -0.15 4.21
N GLU A 138 -16.60 0.20 3.49
CA GLU A 138 -16.57 0.20 2.03
C GLU A 138 -15.71 -0.96 1.55
N LYS A 139 -16.18 -1.65 0.51
CA LYS A 139 -15.42 -2.68 -0.22
C LYS A 139 -14.99 -2.11 -1.54
N ILE A 140 -13.69 -2.11 -1.77
CA ILE A 140 -13.15 -1.64 -3.05
C ILE A 140 -13.12 -2.83 -4.01
N ASN A 141 -13.92 -2.75 -5.07
CA ASN A 141 -13.92 -3.78 -6.11
C ASN A 141 -12.61 -3.72 -6.89
N VAL A 142 -11.77 -4.71 -6.66
CA VAL A 142 -10.47 -4.87 -7.32
C VAL A 142 -10.40 -6.23 -8.01
N VAL A 143 -9.56 -6.30 -9.00
CA VAL A 143 -9.18 -7.53 -9.69
C VAL A 143 -7.66 -7.70 -9.65
N GLU A 144 -7.19 -8.85 -10.06
CA GLU A 144 -5.76 -9.12 -10.16
C GLU A 144 -5.06 -8.09 -11.06
N GLY A 145 -3.92 -7.58 -10.61
CA GLY A 145 -3.17 -6.52 -11.27
C GLY A 145 -3.54 -5.12 -10.85
N ASP A 146 -4.63 -4.94 -10.12
CA ASP A 146 -5.01 -3.63 -9.57
C ASP A 146 -4.17 -3.27 -8.35
N PHE A 147 -4.11 -1.97 -8.08
CA PHE A 147 -3.61 -1.45 -6.80
C PHE A 147 -4.55 -0.38 -6.26
N ILE A 148 -4.57 -0.24 -4.95
CA ILE A 148 -5.25 0.84 -4.25
C ILE A 148 -4.28 1.59 -3.35
N ILE A 149 -4.52 2.89 -3.18
CA ILE A 149 -3.82 3.77 -2.25
C ILE A 149 -4.87 4.53 -1.46
N PHE A 150 -4.69 4.63 -0.16
CA PHE A 150 -5.59 5.36 0.73
C PHE A 150 -4.84 5.93 1.93
N PRO A 151 -5.41 6.93 2.63
CA PRO A 151 -4.79 7.51 3.81
C PRO A 151 -4.52 6.45 4.89
N ALA A 152 -3.32 6.44 5.43
CA ALA A 152 -2.86 5.40 6.35
C ALA A 152 -3.66 5.32 7.66
N HIS A 153 -4.34 6.41 8.06
CA HIS A 153 -5.22 6.45 9.22
C HIS A 153 -6.61 5.81 9.00
N CYS A 154 -6.97 5.48 7.76
CA CYS A 154 -8.20 4.75 7.49
C CYS A 154 -8.12 3.34 8.06
N ILE A 155 -9.04 3.00 8.95
CA ILE A 155 -9.14 1.66 9.52
C ILE A 155 -9.50 0.68 8.39
N HIS A 156 -8.74 -0.40 8.25
CA HIS A 156 -8.96 -1.36 7.19
C HIS A 156 -8.61 -2.79 7.62
N ARG A 157 -9.08 -3.76 6.85
CA ARG A 157 -8.80 -5.19 7.09
C ARG A 157 -8.80 -6.03 5.82
N GLY A 158 -8.18 -7.22 5.90
CA GLY A 158 -8.34 -8.32 4.97
C GLY A 158 -9.29 -9.38 5.56
N LEU A 159 -10.45 -9.58 4.95
CA LEU A 159 -11.40 -10.62 5.37
C LEU A 159 -10.82 -12.04 5.21
N PRO A 160 -11.38 -13.04 5.92
CA PRO A 160 -11.00 -14.43 5.74
C PRO A 160 -10.98 -14.83 4.26
N ASN A 161 -9.87 -15.41 3.83
CA ASN A 161 -9.67 -15.80 2.44
C ASN A 161 -10.36 -17.14 2.13
N ILE A 162 -10.67 -17.33 0.87
CA ILE A 162 -11.22 -18.58 0.34
C ILE A 162 -10.12 -19.64 0.08
N LYS A 163 -10.47 -20.79 -0.45
CA LYS A 163 -9.54 -21.92 -0.72
C LYS A 163 -8.36 -21.59 -1.64
N LYS A 164 -8.48 -20.58 -2.49
CA LYS A 164 -7.40 -20.21 -3.42
C LYS A 164 -6.39 -19.30 -2.73
N ARG A 165 -5.11 -19.52 -2.99
CA ARG A 165 -4.06 -18.61 -2.51
C ARG A 165 -4.28 -17.21 -3.05
N LYS A 166 -4.17 -16.22 -2.18
CA LYS A 166 -4.12 -14.80 -2.50
C LYS A 166 -2.76 -14.26 -2.11
N THR A 167 -2.11 -13.50 -3.00
CA THR A 167 -0.86 -12.80 -2.72
C THR A 167 -1.03 -11.33 -3.00
N ILE A 168 -0.76 -10.51 -2.00
CA ILE A 168 -0.73 -9.05 -2.14
C ILE A 168 0.65 -8.49 -1.78
N ILE A 169 0.96 -7.32 -2.33
CA ILE A 169 2.09 -6.51 -1.90
C ILE A 169 1.53 -5.25 -1.28
N SER A 170 1.81 -5.06 0.01
CA SER A 170 1.45 -3.86 0.76
C SER A 170 2.63 -2.92 0.85
N TYR A 171 2.36 -1.63 0.91
CA TYR A 171 3.40 -0.60 0.97
C TYR A 171 2.91 0.63 1.71
N ASN A 172 3.84 1.24 2.45
CA ASN A 172 3.62 2.51 3.13
C ASN A 172 4.53 3.58 2.53
N PHE A 173 4.02 4.79 2.43
CA PHE A 173 4.82 5.91 1.97
C PHE A 173 4.40 7.22 2.64
N SER A 174 5.36 8.13 2.72
CA SER A 174 5.13 9.51 3.12
C SER A 174 5.16 10.40 1.89
N ILE A 175 4.23 11.35 1.84
CA ILE A 175 4.24 12.39 0.83
C ILE A 175 5.16 13.53 1.27
N ASP A 176 5.84 14.11 0.31
CA ASP A 176 6.49 15.39 0.50
C ASP A 176 5.42 16.48 0.52
N ALA A 177 5.49 17.38 1.50
CA ALA A 177 4.40 18.32 1.84
C ALA A 177 4.21 19.45 0.80
N THR A 178 4.61 19.25 -0.44
CA THR A 178 4.44 20.24 -1.50
C THR A 178 3.19 19.89 -2.31
N PRO A 179 2.05 20.56 -2.07
CA PRO A 179 0.85 20.35 -2.87
C PRO A 179 1.04 20.90 -4.28
N ILE A 180 0.31 20.34 -5.23
CA ILE A 180 0.14 20.89 -6.57
C ILE A 180 -1.10 21.76 -6.53
N GLU A 181 -0.95 23.09 -6.60
CA GLU A 181 -2.07 24.00 -6.73
C GLU A 181 -2.46 24.18 -8.19
N GLY A 182 -3.75 23.93 -8.50
CA GLY A 182 -4.32 24.18 -9.83
C GLY A 182 -3.58 23.48 -10.97
N GLY A 183 -2.87 22.40 -10.70
CA GLY A 183 -2.03 21.70 -11.66
C GLY A 183 -0.62 22.30 -11.83
N ASN A 184 -0.31 23.35 -11.11
CA ASN A 184 1.04 23.93 -11.04
C ASN A 184 1.70 23.51 -9.74
N LEU A 185 2.95 23.07 -9.81
CA LEU A 185 3.80 22.93 -8.64
C LEU A 185 3.82 24.28 -7.91
N LEU A 186 3.49 24.30 -6.62
CA LEU A 186 3.84 25.41 -5.76
C LEU A 186 5.32 25.73 -5.98
N ASP A 187 5.64 27.03 -6.04
CA ASP A 187 6.99 27.52 -6.30
C ASP A 187 8.01 26.86 -5.35
N LEU A 188 8.55 25.73 -5.79
CA LEU A 188 9.53 24.93 -5.04
C LEU A 188 10.78 25.76 -4.71
N ASP A 189 11.11 26.75 -5.54
CA ASP A 189 12.26 27.63 -5.31
C ASP A 189 11.99 28.59 -4.16
N ARG A 190 10.74 29.01 -3.96
CA ARG A 190 10.32 29.82 -2.82
C ARG A 190 10.37 29.00 -1.52
N ILE A 191 9.90 27.76 -1.55
CA ILE A 191 9.94 26.87 -0.37
C ILE A 191 11.37 26.52 0.01
N LYS A 192 12.25 26.24 -0.95
CA LYS A 192 13.68 26.00 -0.72
C LYS A 192 14.39 27.20 -0.10
N LYS A 193 14.00 28.43 -0.49
CA LYS A 193 14.54 29.69 0.11
C LYS A 193 14.11 29.89 1.55
N VAL A 194 12.89 29.46 1.91
CA VAL A 194 12.35 29.62 3.29
C VAL A 194 12.87 28.53 4.23
N ASN A 195 13.10 27.31 3.74
CA ASN A 195 13.63 26.23 4.55
C ASN A 195 14.51 25.27 3.72
N PRO A 196 15.79 25.59 3.54
CA PRO A 196 16.71 24.79 2.73
C PRO A 196 16.92 23.37 3.27
N ASN A 197 16.57 23.10 4.53
CA ASN A 197 16.77 21.80 5.17
C ASN A 197 15.59 20.82 4.96
N ILE A 198 14.45 21.27 4.44
CA ILE A 198 13.30 20.39 4.17
C ILE A 198 13.64 19.29 3.14
N TRP A 199 14.64 19.53 2.29
CA TRP A 199 15.01 18.65 1.18
C TRP A 199 16.19 17.73 1.46
N HIS A 200 16.77 17.83 2.64
CA HIS A 200 17.88 17.00 3.08
C HIS A 200 17.42 16.07 4.22
N SER A 201 16.45 15.20 3.99
CA SER A 201 16.42 13.98 4.77
C SER A 201 17.64 13.16 4.32
N LYS A 202 18.72 13.34 5.02
CA LYS A 202 19.86 12.43 4.93
C LYS A 202 19.38 11.04 5.30
N ASN A 203 19.58 10.12 4.37
CA ASN A 203 19.73 8.67 4.44
C ASN A 203 19.22 7.97 5.71
#